data_1adbba4d6e0cf2635df046aa52939213
#
_entry.id   1adbba4d6e0cf2635df046aa52939213
#
_cell.length_a   1.000
_cell.length_b   1.000
_cell.length_c   1.000
_cell.angle_alpha   90.00
_cell.angle_beta   90.00
_cell.angle_gamma   90.00
#
_symmetry.space_group_name_H-M   'P 1'
#
loop_
_entity.id
_entity.type
_entity.pdbx_description
1 polymer ?
#
loop_
_entity_poly.entity_id
_entity_poly.type
_entity_poly.pdbx_seq_one_letter_code
_entity_poly.pdbx_strand_id
1 'polypeptide(L)'
;MIGYFEGIGSQRGIAWRCSDSLSLREFLGIPLTEDSPDHSTLSVVRDRLPVEIHREVFTWVLRLLNEKKLVKGKTVAVDSTALEANAAMKSIVRRDTGDDYENYVKQLMAKEGIKDPSSEEVRRFDKQRQDKKVSNEEWVSESDPEASITKMKDGTTHLAYKAEHVVDLETNAILAAEIYAGDHADSQTLEDSVNHAQTNLNEAETGAEIQDVAADKGYHATEQLTAMAEHTPYRTYIPEPELKHNRRWTGKPAEQKDAVYANRRRVKGERGKQMQRQRSEYVERTFAHVCETGGARRTWLRGMEKVQKRYLLAAAAHNIGVLMRKLFQMGTPRGLQKYVDDLWGSARAVYLVFLATWHQFVTPTTFRPQPINRQKSLATANSFTAAA
;
A
#
# COMPACT_ATOMS: atom_id res chain seq x y z
N MET A 1 11.37 0.71 -4.69
CA MET A 1 11.26 -0.13 -3.46
C MET A 1 11.71 0.59 -2.19
N ILE A 2 12.86 1.30 -2.16
CA ILE A 2 13.33 2.07 -0.97
C ILE A 2 12.21 2.97 -0.42
N GLY A 3 11.55 3.74 -1.30
CA GLY A 3 10.44 4.60 -0.89
C GLY A 3 9.31 3.87 -0.15
N TYR A 4 8.97 2.66 -0.58
CA TYR A 4 7.99 1.82 0.10
C TYR A 4 8.44 1.45 1.52
N PHE A 5 9.67 0.89 1.65
CA PHE A 5 10.16 0.43 2.96
C PHE A 5 10.43 1.55 3.95
N GLU A 6 10.74 2.75 3.46
CA GLU A 6 10.97 3.95 4.28
C GLU A 6 9.71 4.82 4.45
N GLY A 7 8.59 4.45 3.83
CA GLY A 7 7.35 5.24 3.87
C GLY A 7 7.46 6.59 3.15
N ILE A 8 8.35 6.71 2.16
CA ILE A 8 8.64 7.96 1.45
C ILE A 8 7.85 8.01 0.15
N GLY A 9 6.82 8.86 0.08
CA GLY A 9 5.95 9.00 -1.09
C GLY A 9 6.53 9.88 -2.21
N SER A 10 7.49 10.76 -1.94
CA SER A 10 8.03 11.71 -2.91
C SER A 10 9.41 11.31 -3.44
N GLN A 11 9.67 11.61 -4.72
CA GLN A 11 10.98 11.36 -5.31
C GLN A 11 12.10 12.20 -4.70
N ARG A 12 11.82 13.44 -4.33
CA ARG A 12 12.79 14.30 -3.62
C ARG A 12 13.19 13.67 -2.29
N GLY A 13 12.21 13.14 -1.54
CA GLY A 13 12.47 12.45 -0.29
C GLY A 13 13.30 11.17 -0.51
N ILE A 14 13.02 10.39 -1.57
CA ILE A 14 13.80 9.19 -1.92
C ILE A 14 15.25 9.58 -2.27
N ALA A 15 15.44 10.55 -3.15
CA ALA A 15 16.77 11.04 -3.55
C ALA A 15 17.55 11.54 -2.34
N TRP A 16 16.94 12.38 -1.51
CA TRP A 16 17.55 12.86 -0.27
C TRP A 16 17.94 11.71 0.66
N ARG A 17 17.04 10.75 0.87
CA ARG A 17 17.31 9.60 1.75
C ARG A 17 18.45 8.72 1.24
N CYS A 18 18.56 8.52 -0.06
CA CYS A 18 19.67 7.79 -0.68
C CYS A 18 21.00 8.56 -0.57
N SER A 19 20.96 9.89 -0.61
CA SER A 19 22.13 10.74 -0.45
C SER A 19 22.65 10.78 0.99
N ASP A 20 21.74 10.88 1.96
CA ASP A 20 22.03 11.06 3.39
C ASP A 20 22.50 9.76 4.09
N SER A 21 22.04 8.60 3.62
CA SER A 21 22.31 7.33 4.29
C SER A 21 23.54 6.63 3.74
N LEU A 22 24.57 6.48 4.57
CA LEU A 22 25.79 5.71 4.23
C LEU A 22 25.48 4.26 3.85
N SER A 23 24.58 3.60 4.58
CA SER A 23 24.19 2.21 4.29
C SER A 23 23.43 2.06 2.98
N LEU A 24 22.59 3.05 2.62
CA LEU A 24 21.90 3.04 1.31
C LEU A 24 22.88 3.36 0.17
N ARG A 25 23.81 4.27 0.37
CA ARG A 25 24.86 4.55 -0.61
C ARG A 25 25.71 3.30 -0.89
N GLU A 26 26.14 2.61 0.16
CA GLU A 26 26.87 1.34 0.06
C GLU A 26 26.04 0.29 -0.68
N PHE A 27 24.78 0.09 -0.30
CA PHE A 27 23.85 -0.83 -0.97
C PHE A 27 23.66 -0.51 -2.46
N LEU A 28 23.62 0.77 -2.81
CA LEU A 28 23.47 1.25 -4.19
C LEU A 28 24.81 1.29 -4.96
N GLY A 29 25.93 0.99 -4.31
CA GLY A 29 27.27 1.05 -4.90
C GLY A 29 27.73 2.48 -5.23
N ILE A 30 27.24 3.50 -4.50
CA ILE A 30 27.56 4.92 -4.73
C ILE A 30 28.66 5.35 -3.74
N PRO A 31 29.89 5.61 -4.23
CA PRO A 31 30.97 6.11 -3.38
C PRO A 31 30.63 7.44 -2.71
N LEU A 32 31.26 7.74 -1.57
CA LEU A 32 31.07 9.03 -0.87
C LEU A 32 31.53 10.24 -1.68
N THR A 33 32.43 10.00 -2.66
CA THR A 33 32.97 11.04 -3.55
C THR A 33 32.08 11.32 -4.77
N GLU A 34 31.02 10.54 -4.97
CA GLU A 34 30.09 10.70 -6.08
C GLU A 34 28.71 11.19 -5.59
N ASP A 35 28.02 11.94 -6.43
CA ASP A 35 26.66 12.37 -6.14
C ASP A 35 25.67 11.22 -6.31
N SER A 36 24.70 11.12 -5.41
CA SER A 36 23.56 10.22 -5.60
C SER A 36 22.59 10.76 -6.67
N PRO A 37 21.81 9.89 -7.34
CA PRO A 37 20.85 10.33 -8.34
C PRO A 37 19.87 11.35 -7.78
N ASP A 38 19.72 12.48 -8.48
CA ASP A 38 18.75 13.52 -8.15
C ASP A 38 17.32 13.06 -8.46
N HIS A 39 16.33 13.70 -7.84
CA HIS A 39 14.91 13.41 -8.03
C HIS A 39 14.45 13.60 -9.49
N SER A 40 15.04 14.53 -10.23
CA SER A 40 14.75 14.75 -11.64
C SER A 40 15.24 13.55 -12.49
N THR A 41 16.43 13.01 -12.18
CA THR A 41 16.94 11.80 -12.81
C THR A 41 16.01 10.61 -12.58
N LEU A 42 15.52 10.42 -11.34
CA LEU A 42 14.54 9.37 -11.03
C LEU A 42 13.24 9.54 -11.84
N SER A 43 12.78 10.79 -12.04
CA SER A 43 11.60 11.08 -12.87
C SER A 43 11.84 10.70 -14.33
N VAL A 44 12.94 11.17 -14.91
CA VAL A 44 13.30 10.94 -16.32
C VAL A 44 13.48 9.45 -16.59
N VAL A 45 14.18 8.73 -15.72
CA VAL A 45 14.41 7.29 -15.88
C VAL A 45 13.08 6.53 -15.83
N ARG A 46 12.21 6.82 -14.86
CA ARG A 46 10.89 6.18 -14.79
C ARG A 46 10.05 6.46 -16.04
N ASP A 47 10.08 7.68 -16.56
CA ASP A 47 9.30 8.05 -17.75
C ASP A 47 9.86 7.37 -19.03
N ARG A 48 11.16 7.11 -19.10
CA ARG A 48 11.82 6.40 -20.22
C ARG A 48 11.60 4.89 -20.18
N LEU A 49 11.57 4.29 -18.99
CA LEU A 49 11.37 2.84 -18.87
C LEU A 49 9.88 2.52 -19.13
N PRO A 50 9.57 1.64 -20.09
CA PRO A 50 8.20 1.22 -20.35
C PRO A 50 7.61 0.44 -19.15
N VAL A 51 6.29 0.27 -19.13
CA VAL A 51 5.61 -0.43 -18.03
C VAL A 51 6.02 -1.90 -17.96
N GLU A 52 6.37 -2.50 -19.07
CA GLU A 52 6.83 -3.89 -19.21
C GLU A 52 8.05 -4.17 -18.32
N ILE A 53 9.02 -3.26 -18.27
CA ILE A 53 10.19 -3.41 -17.37
C ILE A 53 9.75 -3.44 -15.90
N HIS A 54 8.73 -2.68 -15.53
CA HIS A 54 8.19 -2.71 -14.17
C HIS A 54 7.45 -4.01 -13.88
N ARG A 55 6.76 -4.58 -14.89
CA ARG A 55 6.16 -5.93 -14.83
C ARG A 55 7.24 -7.01 -14.69
N GLU A 56 8.31 -6.94 -15.47
CA GLU A 56 9.45 -7.85 -15.34
C GLU A 56 10.08 -7.83 -13.93
N VAL A 57 10.23 -6.65 -13.33
CA VAL A 57 10.69 -6.54 -11.93
C VAL A 57 9.70 -7.17 -10.95
N PHE A 58 8.40 -7.00 -11.17
CA PHE A 58 7.37 -7.60 -10.36
C PHE A 58 7.38 -9.14 -10.46
N THR A 59 7.42 -9.68 -11.68
CA THR A 59 7.48 -11.14 -11.92
C THR A 59 8.80 -11.75 -11.46
N TRP A 60 9.91 -11.04 -11.57
CA TRP A 60 11.18 -11.46 -10.97
C TRP A 60 11.06 -11.63 -9.44
N VAL A 61 10.40 -10.70 -8.74
CA VAL A 61 10.15 -10.84 -7.30
C VAL A 61 9.25 -12.05 -7.02
N LEU A 62 8.23 -12.31 -7.85
CA LEU A 62 7.40 -13.53 -7.71
C LEU A 62 8.24 -14.81 -7.89
N ARG A 63 9.19 -14.81 -8.82
CA ARG A 63 10.13 -15.94 -8.97
C ARG A 63 10.95 -16.17 -7.71
N LEU A 64 11.49 -15.11 -7.08
CA LEU A 64 12.18 -15.22 -5.79
C LEU A 64 11.30 -15.80 -4.68
N LEU A 65 10.01 -15.41 -4.63
CA LEU A 65 9.07 -16.00 -3.68
C LEU A 65 8.83 -17.47 -3.99
N ASN A 66 8.69 -17.85 -5.27
CA ASN A 66 8.47 -19.21 -5.70
C ASN A 66 9.62 -20.12 -5.30
N GLU A 67 10.88 -19.71 -5.47
CA GLU A 67 12.08 -20.42 -5.00
C GLU A 67 12.01 -20.76 -3.51
N LYS A 68 11.36 -19.94 -2.71
CA LYS A 68 11.15 -20.15 -1.27
C LYS A 68 9.79 -20.79 -0.95
N LYS A 69 9.05 -21.27 -1.96
CA LYS A 69 7.73 -21.92 -1.84
C LYS A 69 6.67 -21.01 -1.22
N LEU A 70 6.80 -19.70 -1.43
CA LEU A 70 5.89 -18.66 -0.95
C LEU A 70 4.90 -18.19 -2.02
N VAL A 71 4.75 -18.92 -3.11
CA VAL A 71 3.70 -18.79 -4.11
C VAL A 71 3.01 -20.14 -4.24
N LYS A 72 1.69 -20.18 -4.07
CA LYS A 72 0.85 -21.36 -4.29
C LYS A 72 -0.07 -21.16 -5.49
N GLY A 73 -0.65 -19.96 -5.62
CA GLY A 73 -1.39 -19.50 -6.78
C GLY A 73 -2.68 -20.25 -7.10
N LYS A 74 -3.04 -21.31 -6.34
CA LYS A 74 -4.23 -22.12 -6.63
C LYS A 74 -5.54 -21.46 -6.22
N THR A 75 -5.52 -20.78 -5.11
CA THR A 75 -6.67 -20.11 -4.51
C THR A 75 -6.34 -18.65 -4.31
N VAL A 76 -7.04 -17.77 -5.02
CA VAL A 76 -6.77 -16.33 -5.01
C VAL A 76 -7.97 -15.53 -4.51
N ALA A 77 -7.70 -14.36 -4.01
CA ALA A 77 -8.72 -13.38 -3.67
C ALA A 77 -8.47 -12.07 -4.41
N VAL A 78 -9.57 -11.43 -4.80
CA VAL A 78 -9.56 -10.14 -5.50
C VAL A 78 -10.31 -9.12 -4.68
N ASP A 79 -9.75 -7.93 -4.58
CA ASP A 79 -10.41 -6.76 -4.01
C ASP A 79 -9.80 -5.49 -4.58
N SER A 80 -10.50 -4.37 -4.43
CA SER A 80 -10.10 -3.09 -4.96
C SER A 80 -10.14 -1.97 -3.92
N THR A 81 -9.37 -0.92 -4.17
CA THR A 81 -9.43 0.31 -3.39
C THR A 81 -9.24 1.53 -4.28
N ALA A 82 -9.85 2.66 -3.91
CA ALA A 82 -9.61 3.91 -4.60
C ALA A 82 -8.24 4.50 -4.20
N LEU A 83 -7.49 4.98 -5.19
CA LEU A 83 -6.27 5.77 -5.04
C LEU A 83 -6.56 7.22 -5.40
N GLU A 84 -6.35 8.13 -4.47
CA GLU A 84 -6.52 9.56 -4.74
C GLU A 84 -5.50 10.02 -5.79
N ALA A 85 -6.00 10.63 -6.89
CA ALA A 85 -5.18 11.15 -7.97
C ALA A 85 -4.54 12.49 -7.60
N ASN A 86 -3.49 12.86 -8.33
CA ASN A 86 -2.85 14.17 -8.22
C ASN A 86 -3.62 15.23 -9.04
N ALA A 87 -4.90 15.32 -8.78
CA ALA A 87 -5.80 16.26 -9.42
C ALA A 87 -6.87 16.74 -8.43
N ALA A 88 -7.31 17.96 -8.53
CA ALA A 88 -8.29 18.54 -7.62
C ALA A 88 -9.66 18.62 -8.29
N MET A 89 -10.73 18.35 -7.56
CA MET A 89 -12.11 18.50 -8.07
C MET A 89 -12.42 19.90 -8.63
N LYS A 90 -11.76 20.94 -8.15
CA LYS A 90 -11.91 22.30 -8.68
C LYS A 90 -11.31 22.50 -10.08
N SER A 91 -10.49 21.58 -10.55
CA SER A 91 -9.84 21.66 -11.87
C SER A 91 -10.55 20.80 -12.93
N ILE A 92 -11.79 20.38 -12.67
CA ILE A 92 -12.58 19.70 -13.69
C ILE A 92 -13.17 20.71 -14.66
N VAL A 93 -13.23 20.29 -15.92
CA VAL A 93 -13.84 21.06 -17.00
C VAL A 93 -14.85 20.21 -17.74
N ARG A 94 -15.83 20.87 -18.35
CA ARG A 94 -16.80 20.16 -19.18
C ARG A 94 -16.14 19.65 -20.46
N ARG A 95 -16.48 18.43 -20.86
CA ARG A 95 -15.94 17.79 -22.07
C ARG A 95 -16.43 18.45 -23.36
N ASP A 96 -17.65 18.99 -23.33
CA ASP A 96 -18.33 19.59 -24.49
C ASP A 96 -17.96 21.08 -24.72
N THR A 97 -17.80 21.87 -23.66
CA THR A 97 -17.56 23.31 -23.75
C THR A 97 -16.19 23.77 -23.26
N GLY A 98 -15.50 22.96 -22.48
CA GLY A 98 -14.26 23.34 -21.81
C GLY A 98 -14.45 24.27 -20.60
N ASP A 99 -15.70 24.56 -20.23
CA ASP A 99 -16.00 25.43 -19.09
C ASP A 99 -15.56 24.78 -17.77
N ASP A 100 -14.95 25.54 -16.90
CA ASP A 100 -14.72 25.13 -15.53
C ASP A 100 -16.02 25.07 -14.73
N TYR A 101 -15.97 24.43 -13.56
CA TYR A 101 -17.17 24.23 -12.74
C TYR A 101 -17.82 25.53 -12.27
N GLU A 102 -17.04 26.58 -11.97
CA GLU A 102 -17.55 27.89 -11.54
C GLU A 102 -18.29 28.58 -12.68
N ASN A 103 -17.73 28.58 -13.89
CA ASN A 103 -18.37 29.16 -15.08
C ASN A 103 -19.65 28.43 -15.45
N TYR A 104 -19.65 27.10 -15.36
CA TYR A 104 -20.86 26.31 -15.55
C TYR A 104 -21.98 26.72 -14.57
N VAL A 105 -21.67 26.88 -13.27
CA VAL A 105 -22.65 27.31 -12.27
C VAL A 105 -23.12 28.72 -12.54
N LYS A 106 -22.24 29.68 -12.97
CA LYS A 106 -22.62 31.03 -13.39
C LYS A 106 -23.60 31.00 -14.56
N GLN A 107 -23.41 30.13 -15.53
CA GLN A 107 -24.35 29.95 -16.64
C GLN A 107 -25.73 29.47 -16.15
N LEU A 108 -25.77 28.57 -15.17
CA LEU A 108 -27.05 28.15 -14.55
C LEU A 108 -27.73 29.30 -13.84
N MET A 109 -26.98 30.11 -13.06
CA MET A 109 -27.50 31.29 -12.38
C MET A 109 -28.02 32.35 -13.38
N ALA A 110 -27.33 32.53 -14.52
CA ALA A 110 -27.79 33.45 -15.58
C ALA A 110 -29.13 32.99 -16.18
N LYS A 111 -29.38 31.70 -16.31
CA LYS A 111 -30.68 31.12 -16.76
C LYS A 111 -31.79 31.44 -15.75
N GLU A 112 -31.49 31.58 -14.48
CA GLU A 112 -32.40 31.96 -13.41
C GLU A 112 -32.50 33.50 -13.22
N GLY A 113 -31.85 34.29 -14.11
CA GLY A 113 -31.90 35.73 -14.12
C GLY A 113 -30.89 36.45 -13.21
N ILE A 114 -29.99 35.73 -12.60
CA ILE A 114 -28.91 36.28 -11.74
C ILE A 114 -27.73 36.61 -12.64
N LYS A 115 -27.43 37.92 -12.75
CA LYS A 115 -26.32 38.44 -13.59
C LYS A 115 -25.10 38.76 -12.72
N ASP A 116 -23.92 38.49 -13.24
CA ASP A 116 -22.62 38.80 -12.62
C ASP A 116 -22.48 38.40 -11.13
N PRO A 117 -22.74 37.12 -10.79
CA PRO A 117 -22.64 36.67 -9.41
C PRO A 117 -21.18 36.66 -8.94
N SER A 118 -20.95 37.05 -7.69
CA SER A 118 -19.66 36.89 -7.03
C SER A 118 -19.36 35.40 -6.77
N SER A 119 -18.09 35.04 -6.61
CA SER A 119 -17.69 33.63 -6.29
C SER A 119 -18.35 33.11 -5.00
N GLU A 120 -18.69 33.96 -4.06
CA GLU A 120 -19.39 33.57 -2.83
C GLU A 120 -20.87 33.26 -3.11
N GLU A 121 -21.53 34.04 -3.95
CA GLU A 121 -22.91 33.78 -4.39
C GLU A 121 -22.99 32.50 -5.22
N VAL A 122 -22.00 32.26 -6.11
CA VAL A 122 -21.89 31.01 -6.86
C VAL A 122 -21.79 29.80 -5.92
N ARG A 123 -20.94 29.87 -4.89
CA ARG A 123 -20.81 28.78 -3.90
C ARG A 123 -22.09 28.57 -3.10
N ARG A 124 -22.77 29.65 -2.70
CA ARG A 124 -24.04 29.58 -1.98
C ARG A 124 -25.15 28.97 -2.84
N PHE A 125 -25.29 29.43 -4.07
CA PHE A 125 -26.23 28.88 -5.05
C PHE A 125 -25.95 27.41 -5.30
N ASP A 126 -24.71 27.07 -5.60
CA ASP A 126 -24.32 25.68 -5.83
C ASP A 126 -24.58 24.78 -4.62
N LYS A 127 -24.37 25.28 -3.39
CA LYS A 127 -24.66 24.52 -2.16
C LYS A 127 -26.15 24.17 -2.02
N GLN A 128 -27.03 25.02 -2.52
CA GLN A 128 -28.50 24.88 -2.42
C GLN A 128 -29.10 24.01 -3.54
N ARG A 129 -28.36 23.79 -4.64
CA ARG A 129 -28.84 22.97 -5.76
C ARG A 129 -29.10 21.53 -5.33
N GLN A 130 -30.27 21.01 -5.72
CA GLN A 130 -30.67 19.62 -5.44
C GLN A 130 -30.12 18.62 -6.49
N ASP A 131 -29.92 19.09 -7.74
CA ASP A 131 -29.49 18.26 -8.86
C ASP A 131 -27.98 18.37 -9.16
N LYS A 132 -27.17 18.13 -8.13
CA LYS A 132 -25.71 18.08 -8.30
C LYS A 132 -25.28 16.72 -8.81
N LYS A 133 -25.32 16.52 -10.10
CA LYS A 133 -24.71 15.36 -10.72
C LYS A 133 -23.44 15.79 -11.45
N VAL A 134 -22.32 15.22 -11.07
CA VAL A 134 -21.06 15.38 -11.78
C VAL A 134 -20.70 13.99 -12.31
N SER A 135 -20.89 13.79 -13.62
CA SER A 135 -20.66 12.53 -14.31
C SER A 135 -19.30 12.55 -15.00
N ASN A 136 -18.60 11.42 -15.04
CA ASN A 136 -17.37 11.26 -15.82
C ASN A 136 -17.62 11.35 -17.34
N GLU A 137 -18.87 11.20 -17.78
CA GLU A 137 -19.25 11.42 -19.18
C GLU A 137 -19.22 12.89 -19.57
N GLU A 138 -19.59 13.79 -18.65
CA GLU A 138 -19.67 15.21 -18.88
C GLU A 138 -18.43 16.01 -18.44
N TRP A 139 -17.71 15.50 -17.45
CA TRP A 139 -16.60 16.19 -16.81
C TRP A 139 -15.31 15.41 -16.91
N VAL A 140 -14.21 16.14 -16.99
CA VAL A 140 -12.85 15.57 -17.01
C VAL A 140 -11.91 16.47 -16.23
N SER A 141 -10.87 15.90 -15.65
CA SER A 141 -9.81 16.70 -15.06
C SER A 141 -8.88 17.22 -16.15
N GLU A 142 -8.67 18.51 -16.22
CA GLU A 142 -7.67 19.10 -17.13
C GLU A 142 -6.25 18.68 -16.77
N SER A 143 -5.98 18.55 -15.47
CA SER A 143 -4.63 18.22 -14.98
C SER A 143 -4.28 16.74 -15.03
N ASP A 144 -5.27 15.84 -15.00
CA ASP A 144 -5.12 14.39 -15.09
C ASP A 144 -6.37 13.76 -15.75
N PRO A 145 -6.44 13.74 -17.09
CA PRO A 145 -7.65 13.32 -17.82
C PRO A 145 -8.03 11.83 -17.63
N GLU A 146 -7.10 11.00 -17.16
CA GLU A 146 -7.34 9.57 -16.92
C GLU A 146 -7.87 9.28 -15.51
N ALA A 147 -7.82 10.29 -14.61
CA ALA A 147 -8.42 10.17 -13.28
C ALA A 147 -9.92 10.41 -13.33
N SER A 148 -10.70 9.51 -12.73
CA SER A 148 -12.17 9.57 -12.73
C SER A 148 -12.72 10.17 -11.43
N ILE A 149 -13.84 10.88 -11.55
CA ILE A 149 -14.61 11.37 -10.41
C ILE A 149 -15.20 10.17 -9.68
N THR A 150 -14.77 9.97 -8.44
CA THR A 150 -15.07 8.76 -7.65
C THR A 150 -15.53 9.16 -6.25
N LYS A 151 -16.57 8.50 -5.75
CA LYS A 151 -17.00 8.63 -4.37
C LYS A 151 -16.16 7.73 -3.48
N MET A 152 -15.44 8.32 -2.54
CA MET A 152 -14.59 7.62 -1.59
C MET A 152 -15.42 6.95 -0.47
N LYS A 153 -14.80 6.01 0.25
CA LYS A 153 -15.44 5.29 1.38
C LYS A 153 -15.90 6.21 2.52
N ASP A 154 -15.24 7.34 2.70
CA ASP A 154 -15.61 8.37 3.69
C ASP A 154 -16.79 9.26 3.25
N GLY A 155 -17.33 9.03 2.06
CA GLY A 155 -18.43 9.78 1.47
C GLY A 155 -18.01 11.03 0.71
N THR A 156 -16.73 11.40 0.73
CA THR A 156 -16.19 12.53 -0.07
C THR A 156 -16.07 12.13 -1.55
N THR A 157 -15.97 13.12 -2.44
CA THR A 157 -15.78 12.91 -3.87
C THR A 157 -14.41 13.44 -4.28
N HIS A 158 -13.61 12.60 -4.88
CA HIS A 158 -12.27 12.91 -5.37
C HIS A 158 -12.09 12.42 -6.80
N LEU A 159 -11.06 12.96 -7.46
CA LEU A 159 -10.50 12.35 -8.66
C LEU A 159 -9.60 11.19 -8.21
N ALA A 160 -9.83 10.02 -8.74
CA ALA A 160 -9.18 8.81 -8.28
C ALA A 160 -8.95 7.80 -9.41
N TYR A 161 -8.04 6.89 -9.17
CA TYR A 161 -7.87 5.61 -9.85
C TYR A 161 -8.40 4.48 -8.97
N LYS A 162 -8.65 3.33 -9.57
CA LYS A 162 -8.98 2.09 -8.88
C LYS A 162 -7.75 1.18 -8.91
N ALA A 163 -7.24 0.82 -7.74
CA ALA A 163 -6.21 -0.21 -7.61
C ALA A 163 -6.86 -1.53 -7.24
N GLU A 164 -6.49 -2.59 -7.93
CA GLU A 164 -7.00 -3.93 -7.70
C GLU A 164 -5.85 -4.91 -7.43
N HIS A 165 -5.98 -5.72 -6.38
CA HIS A 165 -5.03 -6.75 -6.02
C HIS A 165 -5.62 -8.14 -6.25
N VAL A 166 -4.81 -9.03 -6.83
CA VAL A 166 -5.03 -10.47 -6.79
C VAL A 166 -4.01 -11.07 -5.82
N VAL A 167 -4.49 -11.69 -4.74
CA VAL A 167 -3.69 -12.12 -3.61
C VAL A 167 -3.81 -13.64 -3.45
N ASP A 168 -2.70 -14.32 -3.29
CA ASP A 168 -2.65 -15.74 -2.93
C ASP A 168 -3.14 -15.93 -1.48
N LEU A 169 -4.24 -16.65 -1.29
CA LEU A 169 -4.86 -16.87 0.02
C LEU A 169 -4.07 -17.80 0.95
N GLU A 170 -3.04 -18.49 0.46
CA GLU A 170 -2.20 -19.34 1.29
C GLU A 170 -0.94 -18.63 1.78
N THR A 171 -0.43 -17.65 1.02
CA THR A 171 0.88 -17.05 1.29
C THR A 171 0.82 -15.55 1.55
N ASN A 172 -0.29 -14.90 1.22
CA ASN A 172 -0.46 -13.45 1.23
C ASN A 172 0.45 -12.70 0.23
N ALA A 173 0.97 -13.40 -0.79
CA ALA A 173 1.68 -12.79 -1.90
C ALA A 173 0.69 -12.10 -2.85
N ILE A 174 1.04 -10.90 -3.32
CA ILE A 174 0.30 -10.22 -4.38
C ILE A 174 0.74 -10.83 -5.71
N LEU A 175 -0.19 -11.43 -6.46
CA LEU A 175 0.06 -12.07 -7.75
C LEU A 175 -0.18 -11.12 -8.92
N ALA A 176 -1.08 -10.15 -8.77
CA ALA A 176 -1.27 -9.03 -9.68
C ALA A 176 -1.67 -7.77 -8.91
N ALA A 177 -1.29 -6.61 -9.44
CA ALA A 177 -1.60 -5.30 -8.88
C ALA A 177 -1.85 -4.33 -10.03
N GLU A 178 -3.12 -4.14 -10.39
CA GLU A 178 -3.53 -3.40 -11.56
C GLU A 178 -4.22 -2.09 -11.21
N ILE A 179 -4.03 -1.10 -12.07
CA ILE A 179 -4.64 0.22 -11.96
C ILE A 179 -5.66 0.39 -13.09
N TYR A 180 -6.88 0.72 -12.70
CA TYR A 180 -7.99 1.00 -13.61
C TYR A 180 -8.52 2.42 -13.41
N ALA A 181 -9.37 2.89 -14.32
CA ALA A 181 -10.12 4.12 -14.12
C ALA A 181 -11.02 4.00 -12.88
N GLY A 182 -11.11 5.07 -12.09
CA GLY A 182 -11.77 5.05 -10.79
C GLY A 182 -13.28 4.77 -10.82
N ASP A 183 -13.91 4.89 -11.98
CA ASP A 183 -15.33 4.62 -12.23
C ASP A 183 -15.61 3.24 -12.82
N HIS A 184 -14.60 2.43 -13.11
CA HIS A 184 -14.80 1.04 -13.52
C HIS A 184 -15.42 0.21 -12.41
N ALA A 185 -16.54 -0.45 -12.71
CA ALA A 185 -17.20 -1.35 -11.78
C ALA A 185 -16.31 -2.58 -11.49
N ASP A 186 -16.36 -3.08 -10.26
CA ASP A 186 -15.56 -4.23 -9.83
C ASP A 186 -15.80 -5.47 -10.70
N SER A 187 -17.05 -5.68 -11.13
CA SER A 187 -17.39 -6.80 -12.01
C SER A 187 -16.77 -6.72 -13.40
N GLN A 188 -16.35 -5.56 -13.87
CA GLN A 188 -15.76 -5.38 -15.21
C GLN A 188 -14.25 -5.68 -15.23
N THR A 189 -13.56 -5.57 -14.09
CA THR A 189 -12.11 -5.72 -13.99
C THR A 189 -11.65 -7.08 -13.46
N LEU A 190 -12.57 -7.88 -12.90
CA LEU A 190 -12.26 -9.14 -12.23
C LEU A 190 -11.50 -10.13 -13.11
N GLU A 191 -12.03 -10.39 -14.32
CA GLU A 191 -11.45 -11.38 -15.23
C GLU A 191 -10.06 -10.96 -15.70
N ASP A 192 -9.91 -9.69 -16.09
CA ASP A 192 -8.63 -9.14 -16.52
C ASP A 192 -7.58 -9.23 -15.42
N SER A 193 -7.93 -8.86 -14.19
CA SER A 193 -7.01 -8.93 -13.05
C SER A 193 -6.57 -10.37 -12.75
N VAL A 194 -7.50 -11.34 -12.81
CA VAL A 194 -7.16 -12.75 -12.59
C VAL A 194 -6.31 -13.30 -13.74
N ASN A 195 -6.59 -12.92 -14.98
CA ASN A 195 -5.77 -13.29 -16.13
C ASN A 195 -4.37 -12.70 -16.06
N HIS A 196 -4.22 -11.44 -15.61
CA HIS A 196 -2.90 -10.85 -15.33
C HIS A 196 -2.15 -11.62 -14.24
N ALA A 197 -2.85 -12.06 -13.18
CA ALA A 197 -2.23 -12.88 -12.14
C ALA A 197 -1.74 -14.23 -12.68
N GLN A 198 -2.53 -14.90 -13.54
CA GLN A 198 -2.12 -16.14 -14.18
C GLN A 198 -0.92 -15.93 -15.13
N THR A 199 -0.93 -14.84 -15.89
CA THR A 199 0.20 -14.46 -16.75
C THR A 199 1.48 -14.25 -15.92
N ASN A 200 1.39 -13.49 -14.81
CA ASN A 200 2.53 -13.27 -13.91
C ASN A 200 3.04 -14.57 -13.28
N LEU A 201 2.15 -15.52 -12.93
CA LEU A 201 2.53 -16.84 -12.44
C LEU A 201 3.29 -17.65 -13.49
N ASN A 202 2.87 -17.58 -14.75
CA ASN A 202 3.52 -18.25 -15.87
C ASN A 202 4.90 -17.65 -16.15
N GLU A 203 5.00 -16.32 -16.23
CA GLU A 203 6.27 -15.61 -16.44
C GLU A 203 7.26 -15.80 -15.28
N ALA A 204 6.76 -15.96 -14.05
CA ALA A 204 7.56 -16.31 -12.89
C ALA A 204 7.92 -17.80 -12.81
N GLU A 205 7.53 -18.62 -13.81
CA GLU A 205 7.84 -20.04 -13.92
C GLU A 205 7.39 -20.84 -12.68
N THR A 206 6.24 -20.47 -12.10
CA THR A 206 5.77 -21.08 -10.85
C THR A 206 5.18 -22.46 -11.05
N GLY A 207 4.68 -22.76 -12.25
CA GLY A 207 3.88 -23.96 -12.54
C GLY A 207 2.52 -23.98 -11.85
N ALA A 208 2.11 -22.86 -11.22
CA ALA A 208 0.84 -22.76 -10.53
C ALA A 208 -0.29 -22.36 -11.48
N GLU A 209 -1.46 -22.97 -11.28
CA GLU A 209 -2.69 -22.63 -12.03
C GLU A 209 -3.76 -22.17 -11.06
N ILE A 210 -4.34 -21.01 -11.34
CA ILE A 210 -5.46 -20.46 -10.56
C ILE A 210 -6.68 -21.35 -10.82
N GLN A 211 -7.30 -21.81 -9.75
CA GLN A 211 -8.52 -22.64 -9.82
C GLN A 211 -9.71 -21.96 -9.13
N ASP A 212 -9.48 -21.31 -7.99
CA ASP A 212 -10.52 -20.76 -7.14
C ASP A 212 -10.30 -19.25 -6.95
N VAL A 213 -11.33 -18.45 -7.26
CA VAL A 213 -11.30 -16.98 -7.19
C VAL A 213 -12.36 -16.50 -6.22
N ALA A 214 -11.95 -15.90 -5.11
CA ALA A 214 -12.83 -15.25 -4.15
C ALA A 214 -12.82 -13.73 -4.35
N ALA A 215 -13.99 -13.12 -4.37
CA ALA A 215 -14.13 -11.68 -4.39
C ALA A 215 -15.31 -11.24 -3.51
N ASP A 216 -15.47 -9.95 -3.27
CA ASP A 216 -16.57 -9.43 -2.48
C ASP A 216 -17.88 -9.37 -3.31
N LYS A 217 -18.98 -8.94 -2.67
CA LYS A 217 -20.29 -8.84 -3.32
C LYS A 217 -20.36 -7.78 -4.42
N GLY A 218 -19.44 -6.81 -4.45
CA GLY A 218 -19.34 -5.78 -5.49
C GLY A 218 -18.98 -6.34 -6.85
N TYR A 219 -18.28 -7.48 -6.86
CA TYR A 219 -17.91 -8.21 -8.08
C TYR A 219 -19.03 -9.10 -8.65
N HIS A 220 -20.17 -9.19 -7.96
CA HIS A 220 -21.24 -10.10 -8.36
C HIS A 220 -22.09 -9.50 -9.46
N ALA A 221 -21.80 -9.80 -10.72
CA ALA A 221 -22.67 -9.57 -11.87
C ALA A 221 -23.00 -10.89 -12.57
N THR A 222 -24.25 -11.03 -13.04
CA THR A 222 -24.71 -12.27 -13.70
C THR A 222 -23.90 -12.54 -14.96
N GLU A 223 -23.71 -11.52 -15.78
CA GLU A 223 -22.96 -11.56 -17.04
C GLU A 223 -21.51 -11.98 -16.80
N GLN A 224 -20.84 -11.40 -15.79
CA GLN A 224 -19.46 -11.73 -15.43
C GLN A 224 -19.32 -13.16 -14.93
N LEU A 225 -20.23 -13.63 -14.07
CA LEU A 225 -20.24 -15.02 -13.59
C LEU A 225 -20.43 -16.02 -14.72
N THR A 226 -21.25 -15.66 -15.71
CA THR A 226 -21.48 -16.49 -16.90
C THR A 226 -20.24 -16.52 -17.78
N ALA A 227 -19.67 -15.37 -18.11
CA ALA A 227 -18.46 -15.27 -18.91
C ALA A 227 -17.31 -16.06 -18.28
N MET A 228 -17.06 -15.89 -16.97
CA MET A 228 -16.03 -16.64 -16.27
C MET A 228 -16.29 -18.16 -16.26
N ALA A 229 -17.56 -18.59 -16.18
CA ALA A 229 -17.90 -20.02 -16.19
C ALA A 229 -17.73 -20.66 -17.58
N GLU A 230 -17.90 -19.89 -18.65
CA GLU A 230 -17.81 -20.35 -20.05
C GLU A 230 -16.39 -20.25 -20.63
N HIS A 231 -15.68 -19.16 -20.30
CA HIS A 231 -14.43 -18.82 -20.98
C HIS A 231 -13.17 -19.09 -20.13
N THR A 232 -13.33 -19.37 -18.83
CA THR A 232 -12.18 -19.57 -17.94
C THR A 232 -12.28 -20.86 -17.14
N PRO A 233 -11.15 -21.42 -16.68
CA PRO A 233 -11.15 -22.59 -15.80
C PRO A 233 -11.48 -22.23 -14.34
N TYR A 234 -11.74 -20.96 -14.02
CA TYR A 234 -11.83 -20.47 -12.65
C TYR A 234 -13.18 -20.77 -12.01
N ARG A 235 -13.17 -21.25 -10.78
CA ARG A 235 -14.36 -21.39 -9.95
C ARG A 235 -14.52 -20.16 -9.07
N THR A 236 -15.60 -19.42 -9.27
CA THR A 236 -15.88 -18.19 -8.53
C THR A 236 -16.52 -18.46 -7.17
N TYR A 237 -16.16 -17.64 -6.19
CA TYR A 237 -16.71 -17.63 -4.84
C TYR A 237 -17.07 -16.18 -4.47
N ILE A 238 -18.12 -15.64 -5.07
CA ILE A 238 -18.53 -14.24 -4.97
C ILE A 238 -19.91 -14.16 -4.32
N PRO A 239 -20.05 -13.59 -3.11
CA PRO A 239 -21.34 -13.46 -2.44
C PRO A 239 -22.34 -12.64 -3.24
N GLU A 240 -23.60 -13.02 -3.20
CA GLU A 240 -24.66 -12.21 -3.81
C GLU A 240 -24.94 -10.96 -2.98
N PRO A 241 -25.20 -9.80 -3.61
CA PRO A 241 -25.75 -8.66 -2.91
C PRO A 241 -27.17 -9.01 -2.39
N GLU A 242 -27.56 -8.37 -1.30
CA GLU A 242 -28.93 -8.48 -0.78
C GLU A 242 -29.91 -7.93 -1.80
N LEU A 243 -30.80 -8.78 -2.27
CA LEU A 243 -31.85 -8.42 -3.22
C LEU A 243 -33.17 -8.18 -2.48
N LYS A 244 -33.84 -7.09 -2.80
CA LYS A 244 -35.20 -6.80 -2.26
C LYS A 244 -36.24 -7.84 -2.69
N HIS A 245 -36.00 -8.49 -3.82
CA HIS A 245 -36.89 -9.52 -4.41
C HIS A 245 -36.09 -10.69 -4.96
N ASN A 246 -36.71 -11.86 -5.01
CA ASN A 246 -36.11 -13.03 -5.64
C ASN A 246 -35.78 -12.77 -7.12
N ARG A 247 -34.63 -13.27 -7.59
CA ARG A 247 -34.28 -13.18 -9.02
C ARG A 247 -35.30 -13.90 -9.89
N ARG A 248 -35.77 -13.23 -10.93
CA ARG A 248 -36.60 -13.81 -11.95
C ARG A 248 -35.73 -14.28 -13.12
N TRP A 249 -35.94 -15.52 -13.56
CA TRP A 249 -35.17 -16.16 -14.64
C TRP A 249 -35.98 -16.34 -15.92
N THR A 250 -37.24 -15.91 -15.93
CA THR A 250 -38.10 -15.98 -17.13
C THR A 250 -37.50 -15.11 -18.23
N GLY A 251 -37.30 -15.69 -19.42
CA GLY A 251 -36.71 -15.00 -20.57
C GLY A 251 -35.21 -14.79 -20.54
N LYS A 252 -34.49 -15.42 -19.59
CA LYS A 252 -33.01 -15.37 -19.50
C LYS A 252 -32.41 -16.70 -19.93
N PRO A 253 -31.16 -16.71 -20.50
CA PRO A 253 -30.44 -17.91 -20.85
C PRO A 253 -30.27 -18.85 -19.63
N ALA A 254 -30.34 -20.16 -19.89
CA ALA A 254 -30.16 -21.17 -18.83
C ALA A 254 -28.76 -21.10 -18.19
N GLU A 255 -27.75 -20.80 -19.00
CA GLU A 255 -26.33 -20.69 -18.62
C GLU A 255 -26.14 -19.63 -17.52
N GLN A 256 -26.84 -18.50 -17.60
CA GLN A 256 -26.80 -17.44 -16.56
C GLN A 256 -27.32 -17.94 -15.23
N LYS A 257 -28.43 -18.67 -15.25
CA LYS A 257 -29.00 -19.28 -14.03
C LYS A 257 -28.04 -20.29 -13.44
N ASP A 258 -27.48 -21.16 -14.27
CA ASP A 258 -26.57 -22.23 -13.83
C ASP A 258 -25.29 -21.69 -13.24
N ALA A 259 -24.67 -20.66 -13.86
CA ALA A 259 -23.49 -19.98 -13.35
C ALA A 259 -23.74 -19.34 -11.98
N VAL A 260 -24.83 -18.59 -11.82
CA VAL A 260 -25.21 -17.96 -10.54
C VAL A 260 -25.49 -19.00 -9.46
N TYR A 261 -26.23 -20.06 -9.77
CA TYR A 261 -26.54 -21.09 -8.78
C TYR A 261 -25.32 -21.94 -8.43
N ALA A 262 -24.42 -22.20 -9.37
CA ALA A 262 -23.15 -22.88 -9.12
C ALA A 262 -22.26 -22.04 -8.18
N ASN A 263 -22.10 -20.74 -8.44
CA ASN A 263 -21.40 -19.82 -7.57
C ASN A 263 -22.04 -19.76 -6.17
N ARG A 264 -23.37 -19.64 -6.06
CA ARG A 264 -24.13 -19.62 -4.80
C ARG A 264 -23.88 -20.88 -3.96
N ARG A 265 -23.88 -22.08 -4.58
CA ARG A 265 -23.58 -23.33 -3.88
C ARG A 265 -22.17 -23.34 -3.34
N ARG A 266 -21.17 -22.88 -4.11
CA ARG A 266 -19.78 -22.77 -3.68
C ARG A 266 -19.60 -21.82 -2.51
N VAL A 267 -20.19 -20.63 -2.56
CA VAL A 267 -20.11 -19.61 -1.50
C VAL A 267 -20.72 -20.09 -0.19
N LYS A 268 -21.85 -20.82 -0.26
CA LYS A 268 -22.54 -21.35 0.94
C LYS A 268 -21.83 -22.52 1.61
N GLY A 269 -20.95 -23.21 0.89
CA GLY A 269 -20.14 -24.34 1.41
C GLY A 269 -19.08 -23.85 2.41
N GLU A 270 -18.57 -24.77 3.23
CA GLU A 270 -17.56 -24.46 4.26
C GLU A 270 -16.28 -23.86 3.63
N ARG A 271 -15.82 -24.39 2.50
CA ARG A 271 -14.68 -23.84 1.75
C ARG A 271 -14.94 -22.38 1.35
N GLY A 272 -16.13 -22.08 0.83
CA GLY A 272 -16.49 -20.71 0.42
C GLY A 272 -16.49 -19.74 1.61
N LYS A 273 -17.03 -20.16 2.75
CA LYS A 273 -17.02 -19.35 3.98
C LYS A 273 -15.60 -19.11 4.49
N GLN A 274 -14.73 -20.12 4.44
CA GLN A 274 -13.33 -20.00 4.81
C GLN A 274 -12.60 -19.02 3.87
N MET A 275 -12.77 -19.15 2.56
CA MET A 275 -12.15 -18.27 1.57
C MET A 275 -12.59 -16.82 1.76
N GLN A 276 -13.86 -16.56 2.06
CA GLN A 276 -14.35 -15.19 2.32
C GLN A 276 -13.71 -14.57 3.58
N ARG A 277 -13.50 -15.34 4.64
CA ARG A 277 -12.78 -14.87 5.84
C ARG A 277 -11.32 -14.56 5.51
N GLN A 278 -10.62 -15.47 4.81
CA GLN A 278 -9.23 -15.25 4.40
C GLN A 278 -9.10 -14.06 3.45
N ARG A 279 -10.04 -13.89 2.50
CA ARG A 279 -10.08 -12.73 1.61
C ARG A 279 -10.10 -11.43 2.40
N SER A 280 -11.06 -11.28 3.31
CA SER A 280 -11.19 -10.07 4.11
C SER A 280 -9.89 -9.76 4.86
N GLU A 281 -9.30 -10.78 5.50
CA GLU A 281 -8.07 -10.60 6.27
C GLU A 281 -6.84 -10.29 5.39
N TYR A 282 -6.62 -11.07 4.34
CA TYR A 282 -5.36 -11.00 3.59
C TYR A 282 -5.33 -9.85 2.60
N VAL A 283 -6.41 -9.62 1.87
CA VAL A 283 -6.43 -8.54 0.88
C VAL A 283 -6.46 -7.17 1.57
N GLU A 284 -7.24 -7.00 2.65
CA GLU A 284 -7.21 -5.76 3.44
C GLU A 284 -5.80 -5.50 4.00
N ARG A 285 -5.08 -6.53 4.43
CA ARG A 285 -3.69 -6.43 4.88
C ARG A 285 -2.75 -5.99 3.78
N THR A 286 -2.91 -6.47 2.54
CA THR A 286 -2.08 -6.01 1.42
C THR A 286 -2.31 -4.53 1.13
N PHE A 287 -3.56 -4.06 1.14
CA PHE A 287 -3.86 -2.62 0.99
C PHE A 287 -3.35 -1.79 2.15
N ALA A 288 -3.46 -2.27 3.39
CA ALA A 288 -2.89 -1.58 4.54
C ALA A 288 -1.36 -1.42 4.39
N HIS A 289 -0.67 -2.45 3.93
CA HIS A 289 0.77 -2.37 3.71
C HIS A 289 1.14 -1.49 2.51
N VAL A 290 0.49 -1.65 1.37
CA VAL A 290 0.84 -0.91 0.14
C VAL A 290 0.38 0.54 0.23
N CYS A 291 -0.86 0.79 0.67
CA CYS A 291 -1.45 2.12 0.66
C CYS A 291 -1.10 2.93 1.90
N GLU A 292 -1.23 2.36 3.10
CA GLU A 292 -1.03 3.12 4.35
C GLU A 292 0.46 3.18 4.72
N THR A 293 1.11 2.02 4.89
CA THR A 293 2.52 1.98 5.30
C THR A 293 3.45 2.35 4.16
N GLY A 294 3.17 1.88 2.94
CA GLY A 294 3.98 2.12 1.74
C GLY A 294 3.70 3.46 1.04
N GLY A 295 2.75 4.27 1.55
CA GLY A 295 2.45 5.61 1.05
C GLY A 295 1.82 5.64 -0.35
N ALA A 296 1.12 4.57 -0.77
CA ALA A 296 0.49 4.53 -2.08
C ALA A 296 -1.00 4.96 -2.08
N ARG A 297 -1.59 5.36 -0.93
CA ARG A 297 -2.98 5.82 -0.84
C ARG A 297 -3.28 7.01 -1.74
N ARG A 298 -2.33 7.91 -1.90
CA ARG A 298 -2.38 9.05 -2.80
C ARG A 298 -1.23 8.97 -3.78
N THR A 299 -1.54 9.14 -5.07
CA THR A 299 -0.49 9.25 -6.09
C THR A 299 -0.07 10.71 -6.29
N TRP A 300 1.22 10.92 -6.51
CA TRP A 300 1.79 12.22 -6.92
C TRP A 300 2.05 12.26 -8.42
N LEU A 301 1.77 11.17 -9.10
CA LEU A 301 1.93 11.01 -10.54
C LEU A 301 0.59 11.27 -11.24
N ARG A 302 0.65 11.65 -12.48
CA ARG A 302 -0.48 11.86 -13.37
C ARG A 302 -0.37 10.92 -14.55
N GLY A 303 -1.51 10.40 -14.99
CA GLY A 303 -1.60 9.40 -16.04
C GLY A 303 -1.48 7.97 -15.51
N MET A 304 -2.35 7.11 -16.01
CA MET A 304 -2.54 5.73 -15.55
C MET A 304 -1.25 4.90 -15.64
N GLU A 305 -0.51 5.01 -16.74
CA GLU A 305 0.74 4.27 -16.93
C GLU A 305 1.78 4.60 -15.85
N LYS A 306 1.97 5.87 -15.50
CA LYS A 306 2.92 6.28 -14.47
C LYS A 306 2.50 5.81 -13.09
N VAL A 307 1.20 5.85 -12.83
CA VAL A 307 0.61 5.33 -11.57
C VAL A 307 0.82 3.82 -11.50
N GLN A 308 0.56 3.08 -12.60
CA GLN A 308 0.78 1.64 -12.70
C GLN A 308 2.24 1.26 -12.44
N LYS A 309 3.20 1.93 -13.09
CA LYS A 309 4.66 1.73 -12.88
C LYS A 309 5.04 1.83 -11.40
N ARG A 310 4.58 2.89 -10.72
CA ARG A 310 4.83 3.08 -9.29
C ARG A 310 4.17 2.00 -8.44
N TYR A 311 2.93 1.65 -8.79
CA TYR A 311 2.14 0.71 -8.00
C TYR A 311 2.69 -0.71 -8.07
N LEU A 312 3.15 -1.17 -9.23
CA LEU A 312 3.85 -2.44 -9.41
C LEU A 312 5.09 -2.55 -8.51
N LEU A 313 5.90 -1.48 -8.42
CA LEU A 313 7.07 -1.47 -7.53
C LEU A 313 6.69 -1.49 -6.04
N ALA A 314 5.56 -0.89 -5.66
CA ALA A 314 5.07 -0.96 -4.29
C ALA A 314 4.55 -2.37 -3.96
N ALA A 315 3.84 -3.02 -4.87
CA ALA A 315 3.39 -4.41 -4.74
C ALA A 315 4.58 -5.39 -4.70
N ALA A 316 5.60 -5.19 -5.55
CA ALA A 316 6.85 -5.96 -5.51
C ALA A 316 7.56 -5.82 -4.16
N ALA A 317 7.63 -4.61 -3.60
CA ALA A 317 8.21 -4.38 -2.29
C ALA A 317 7.40 -5.04 -1.16
N HIS A 318 6.06 -5.05 -1.24
CA HIS A 318 5.23 -5.84 -0.34
C HIS A 318 5.62 -7.33 -0.39
N ASN A 319 5.77 -7.88 -1.58
CA ASN A 319 6.17 -9.27 -1.79
C ASN A 319 7.57 -9.57 -1.23
N ILE A 320 8.53 -8.67 -1.38
CA ILE A 320 9.83 -8.78 -0.68
C ILE A 320 9.62 -8.77 0.84
N GLY A 321 8.70 -7.96 1.37
CA GLY A 321 8.33 -7.98 2.78
C GLY A 321 7.76 -9.34 3.24
N VAL A 322 7.00 -10.04 2.38
CA VAL A 322 6.55 -11.43 2.63
C VAL A 322 7.74 -12.36 2.74
N LEU A 323 8.70 -12.26 1.81
CA LEU A 323 9.93 -13.03 1.82
C LEU A 323 10.77 -12.78 3.08
N MET A 324 10.97 -11.52 3.45
CA MET A 324 11.71 -11.12 4.64
C MET A 324 11.08 -11.66 5.93
N ARG A 325 9.75 -11.61 6.05
CA ARG A 325 9.05 -12.22 7.20
C ARG A 325 9.33 -13.71 7.31
N LYS A 326 9.39 -14.41 6.18
CA LYS A 326 9.69 -15.84 6.17
C LYS A 326 11.14 -16.15 6.56
N LEU A 327 12.10 -15.35 6.07
CA LEU A 327 13.54 -15.63 6.28
C LEU A 327 14.04 -15.07 7.62
N PHE A 328 13.56 -13.88 8.02
CA PHE A 328 14.12 -13.10 9.13
C PHE A 328 13.10 -12.80 10.23
N GLN A 329 11.85 -13.28 10.12
CA GLN A 329 10.73 -12.95 11.00
C GLN A 329 10.35 -11.45 11.01
N MET A 330 10.84 -10.68 10.03
CA MET A 330 10.65 -9.24 9.92
C MET A 330 10.27 -8.85 8.49
N GLY A 331 9.28 -7.95 8.35
CA GLY A 331 8.74 -7.57 7.06
C GLY A 331 9.38 -6.35 6.41
N THR A 332 10.36 -5.71 7.06
CA THR A 332 11.04 -4.52 6.56
C THR A 332 12.53 -4.53 6.88
N PRO A 333 13.39 -3.93 6.02
CA PRO A 333 14.82 -3.79 6.30
C PRO A 333 15.11 -3.03 7.61
N ARG A 334 14.30 -2.02 7.93
CA ARG A 334 14.45 -1.25 9.19
C ARG A 334 14.16 -2.12 10.41
N GLY A 335 13.18 -3.00 10.35
CA GLY A 335 12.92 -3.97 11.42
C GLY A 335 14.09 -4.93 11.63
N LEU A 336 14.72 -5.38 10.54
CA LEU A 336 15.92 -6.24 10.59
C LEU A 336 17.11 -5.50 11.22
N GLN A 337 17.35 -4.25 10.81
CA GLN A 337 18.42 -3.44 11.39
C GLN A 337 18.24 -3.27 12.91
N LYS A 338 17.03 -2.91 13.35
CA LYS A 338 16.72 -2.79 14.78
C LYS A 338 17.03 -4.08 15.56
N TYR A 339 16.66 -5.22 15.01
CA TYR A 339 16.92 -6.52 15.64
C TYR A 339 18.42 -6.82 15.76
N VAL A 340 19.19 -6.52 14.72
CA VAL A 340 20.66 -6.65 14.75
C VAL A 340 21.27 -5.71 15.78
N ASP A 341 20.80 -4.45 15.83
CA ASP A 341 21.25 -3.46 16.82
C ASP A 341 20.92 -3.91 18.26
N ASP A 342 19.74 -4.46 18.50
CA ASP A 342 19.34 -5.01 19.81
C ASP A 342 20.20 -6.22 20.20
N LEU A 343 20.52 -7.13 19.25
CA LEU A 343 21.46 -8.24 19.48
C LEU A 343 22.86 -7.76 19.83
N TRP A 344 23.40 -6.79 19.08
CA TRP A 344 24.71 -6.19 19.37
C TRP A 344 24.73 -5.45 20.71
N GLY A 345 23.65 -4.74 21.03
CA GLY A 345 23.47 -4.09 22.33
C GLY A 345 23.48 -5.10 23.47
N SER A 346 22.79 -6.22 23.32
CA SER A 346 22.75 -7.29 24.30
C SER A 346 24.12 -7.98 24.45
N ALA A 347 24.78 -8.30 23.33
CA ALA A 347 26.12 -8.89 23.35
C ALA A 347 27.14 -7.96 24.01
N ARG A 348 27.06 -6.63 23.72
CA ARG A 348 27.91 -5.62 24.36
C ARG A 348 27.65 -5.51 25.86
N ALA A 349 26.37 -5.57 26.27
CA ALA A 349 26.03 -5.55 27.70
C ALA A 349 26.61 -6.76 28.45
N VAL A 350 26.46 -7.97 27.87
CA VAL A 350 27.07 -9.20 28.44
C VAL A 350 28.59 -9.08 28.50
N TYR A 351 29.22 -8.58 27.44
CA TYR A 351 30.67 -8.35 27.43
C TYR A 351 31.13 -7.35 28.50
N LEU A 352 30.39 -6.24 28.68
CA LEU A 352 30.72 -5.26 29.74
C LEU A 352 30.53 -5.82 31.14
N VAL A 353 29.50 -6.63 31.37
CA VAL A 353 29.31 -7.35 32.66
C VAL A 353 30.47 -8.32 32.88
N PHE A 354 30.87 -9.05 31.86
CA PHE A 354 32.04 -9.96 31.96
C PHE A 354 33.32 -9.20 32.28
N LEU A 355 33.59 -8.07 31.62
CA LEU A 355 34.77 -7.22 31.95
C LEU A 355 34.71 -6.67 33.36
N ALA A 356 33.54 -6.22 33.83
CA ALA A 356 33.39 -5.71 35.19
C ALA A 356 33.62 -6.79 36.23
N THR A 357 33.11 -8.01 36.01
CA THR A 357 33.36 -9.15 36.91
C THR A 357 34.82 -9.60 36.84
N TRP A 358 35.43 -9.68 35.64
CA TRP A 358 36.84 -9.98 35.46
C TRP A 358 37.74 -8.98 36.19
N HIS A 359 37.41 -7.69 36.10
CA HIS A 359 38.17 -6.63 36.80
C HIS A 359 38.12 -6.80 38.33
N GLN A 360 37.00 -7.27 38.87
CA GLN A 360 36.91 -7.59 40.33
C GLN A 360 37.77 -8.77 40.73
N PHE A 361 38.00 -9.74 39.84
CA PHE A 361 38.85 -10.91 40.11
C PHE A 361 40.33 -10.64 39.88
N VAL A 362 40.69 -9.72 39.00
CA VAL A 362 42.09 -9.42 38.61
C VAL A 362 42.71 -8.26 39.41
N THR A 363 41.90 -7.36 39.98
CA THR A 363 42.42 -6.33 40.88
C THR A 363 42.64 -6.93 42.26
N PRO A 364 43.92 -7.08 42.74
CA PRO A 364 44.17 -7.49 44.12
C PRO A 364 43.49 -6.48 45.03
N THR A 365 42.80 -6.98 46.05
CA THR A 365 42.32 -6.17 47.16
C THR A 365 43.51 -5.41 47.75
N THR A 366 43.70 -4.16 47.35
CA THR A 366 44.66 -3.27 47.98
C THR A 366 44.24 -3.13 49.43
N PHE A 367 45.02 -3.72 50.26
CA PHE A 367 45.00 -3.61 51.73
C PHE A 367 44.77 -2.14 52.13
N ARG A 368 43.57 -1.81 52.58
CA ARG A 368 43.34 -0.51 53.24
C ARG A 368 44.02 -0.53 54.50
N PRO A 369 45.11 0.30 54.75
CA PRO A 369 45.71 0.45 56.08
C PRO A 369 44.60 1.03 56.97
N GLN A 370 44.37 0.37 58.10
CA GLN A 370 43.44 0.86 59.12
C GLN A 370 44.01 2.24 59.66
N PRO A 371 43.15 3.24 59.85
CA PRO A 371 43.59 4.50 60.47
C PRO A 371 43.98 4.20 61.86
N ILE A 372 45.28 4.44 62.19
CA ILE A 372 45.85 4.42 63.55
C ILE A 372 45.08 5.44 64.37
N ASN A 373 44.38 4.94 65.40
CA ASN A 373 43.60 5.73 66.32
C ASN A 373 44.56 6.40 67.28
N ARG A 374 45.02 7.62 66.93
CA ARG A 374 45.80 8.53 67.85
C ARG A 374 44.80 9.31 68.72
N GLN A 375 44.15 8.61 69.62
CA GLN A 375 43.56 9.21 70.81
C GLN A 375 44.08 8.50 72.01
N LYS A 376 45.17 9.01 72.59
CA LYS A 376 45.55 9.01 74.01
C LYS A 376 46.96 9.64 74.16
N SER A 377 47.00 10.87 74.44
CA SER A 377 47.90 11.55 75.34
C SER A 377 47.96 13.04 74.96
N LEU A 378 47.31 13.81 75.79
CA LEU A 378 47.78 15.11 76.26
C LEU A 378 46.60 15.73 77.01
N ALA A 379 46.42 15.19 78.21
CA ALA A 379 45.94 16.01 79.33
C ALA A 379 47.17 16.58 80.00
N THR A 380 47.06 17.80 80.41
CA THR A 380 47.98 18.66 81.23
C THR A 380 48.84 19.59 80.38
N ALA A 381 48.43 20.81 80.36
CA ALA A 381 49.21 21.96 80.91
C ALA A 381 48.44 23.27 80.53
N ASN A 382 47.78 23.79 81.58
CA ASN A 382 47.77 25.18 82.08
C ASN A 382 47.65 26.35 81.10
N SER A 383 46.52 27.02 81.27
CA SER A 383 46.42 28.40 81.77
C SER A 383 47.54 29.37 81.39
N PHE A 384 47.26 30.47 80.78
CA PHE A 384 47.49 31.83 81.27
C PHE A 384 47.04 32.87 80.20
N THR A 385 46.20 33.75 80.72
CA THR A 385 46.09 35.20 80.48
C THR A 385 45.88 35.70 79.02
N ALA A 386 44.74 36.28 78.71
CA ALA A 386 44.32 37.66 79.04
C ALA A 386 44.82 38.70 78.03
N ALA A 387 43.86 39.42 77.48
CA ALA A 387 43.85 40.82 77.11
C ALA A 387 44.66 41.27 75.84
N ALA A 388 43.95 41.61 74.81
CA ALA A 388 43.70 42.92 74.24
C ALA A 388 42.79 42.73 73.01
#